data_a6bbbcd8d28c7e1e0d15ebd585ea4b7e
#
_entry.id   a6bbbcd8d28c7e1e0d15ebd585ea4b7e
#
_cell.length_a   1.000
_cell.length_b   1.000
_cell.length_c   1.000
_cell.angle_alpha   90.00
_cell.angle_beta   90.00
_cell.angle_gamma   90.00
#
_symmetry.space_group_name_H-M   'P 1'
#
loop_
_entity.id
_entity.type
_entity.pdbx_description
1 polymer ?
#
loop_
_entity_poly.entity_id
_entity_poly.type
_entity_poly.pdbx_seq_one_letter_code
_entity_poly.pdbx_strand_id
1 'polypeptide(L)'
;MPSDRKILITGLTGQIGHPVARYLARDNEVWGVARYSADGSRERAEAIGVHPHVADLETGDYGDLPTDFTHLVHFAAWQGPAPDFDRAMRANAEATGLLMAHCRHAEAALIASTNTVYRPNEDPWHAYLETDPLGDPTAPHSPTYAVSKVGQEAVARTMARALDLPTTIARINASYGPNGGLPAYHCDAIAAGHAVLLRSPDQSPYSPIHEDDLAAQVAPLL
;
A
#
# COMPACT_ATOMS: atom_id res chain seq x y z
N MET A 1 13.47 16.32 -2.52
CA MET A 1 12.64 15.46 -1.67
C MET A 1 11.74 16.36 -0.83
N PRO A 2 10.51 15.97 -0.52
CA PRO A 2 9.74 16.72 0.45
C PRO A 2 10.50 16.74 1.77
N SER A 3 10.71 17.93 2.32
CA SER A 3 11.32 18.17 3.62
C SER A 3 10.42 19.10 4.44
N ASP A 4 10.49 19.01 5.75
CA ASP A 4 9.70 19.83 6.67
C ASP A 4 8.17 19.68 6.45
N ARG A 5 7.73 18.48 6.04
CA ARG A 5 6.32 18.15 5.81
C ARG A 5 5.75 17.37 6.99
N LYS A 6 4.45 17.51 7.20
CA LYS A 6 3.68 16.69 8.14
C LYS A 6 2.92 15.63 7.35
N ILE A 7 3.38 14.39 7.40
CA ILE A 7 2.94 13.30 6.55
C ILE A 7 2.12 12.29 7.34
N LEU A 8 0.92 11.98 6.89
CA LEU A 8 0.17 10.82 7.38
C LEU A 8 0.49 9.60 6.52
N ILE A 9 0.94 8.52 7.14
CA ILE A 9 1.16 7.24 6.46
C ILE A 9 0.32 6.14 7.09
N THR A 10 -0.25 5.27 6.25
CA THR A 10 -0.94 4.05 6.68
C THR A 10 -0.27 2.82 6.11
N GLY A 11 -0.52 1.65 6.70
CA GLY A 11 0.13 0.40 6.26
C GLY A 11 1.62 0.31 6.60
N LEU A 12 2.14 1.18 7.46
CA LEU A 12 3.55 1.24 7.83
C LEU A 12 4.04 0.04 8.64
N THR A 13 3.14 -0.80 9.13
CA THR A 13 3.51 -2.07 9.78
C THR A 13 3.75 -3.21 8.79
N GLY A 14 3.47 -2.95 7.50
CA GLY A 14 3.62 -3.92 6.40
C GLY A 14 4.93 -3.76 5.64
N GLN A 15 5.15 -4.69 4.71
CA GLN A 15 6.36 -4.82 3.90
C GLN A 15 6.70 -3.56 3.10
N ILE A 16 5.72 -2.89 2.49
CA ILE A 16 5.93 -1.69 1.65
C ILE A 16 5.96 -0.42 2.49
N GLY A 17 5.02 -0.29 3.42
CA GLY A 17 4.85 0.94 4.18
C GLY A 17 6.00 1.22 5.16
N HIS A 18 6.61 0.18 5.73
CA HIS A 18 7.68 0.35 6.71
C HIS A 18 8.94 1.02 6.14
N PRO A 19 9.55 0.54 5.03
CA PRO A 19 10.71 1.19 4.44
C PRO A 19 10.41 2.60 3.91
N VAL A 20 9.21 2.83 3.38
CA VAL A 20 8.79 4.17 2.95
C VAL A 20 8.67 5.11 4.15
N ALA A 21 8.02 4.67 5.25
CA ALA A 21 7.92 5.47 6.47
C ALA A 21 9.30 5.83 7.03
N ARG A 22 10.21 4.84 7.11
CA ARG A 22 11.61 5.04 7.52
C ARG A 22 12.34 6.06 6.64
N TYR A 23 12.09 6.01 5.33
CA TYR A 23 12.72 6.92 4.38
C TYR A 23 12.20 8.36 4.56
N LEU A 24 10.89 8.54 4.68
CA LEU A 24 10.26 9.84 4.82
C LEU A 24 10.54 10.50 6.19
N ALA A 25 10.65 9.71 7.25
CA ALA A 25 10.90 10.21 8.62
C ALA A 25 12.29 10.82 8.81
N ARG A 26 13.20 10.72 7.83
CA ARG A 26 14.52 11.34 7.90
C ARG A 26 14.46 12.87 7.90
N ASP A 27 13.52 13.43 7.14
CA ASP A 27 13.45 14.86 6.86
C ASP A 27 12.03 15.44 7.08
N ASN A 28 11.11 14.66 7.69
CA ASN A 28 9.71 15.05 7.84
C ASN A 28 9.14 14.59 9.20
N GLU A 29 8.08 15.25 9.65
CA GLU A 29 7.22 14.77 10.73
C GLU A 29 6.27 13.72 10.16
N VAL A 30 6.43 12.45 10.54
CA VAL A 30 5.62 11.33 10.02
C VAL A 30 4.73 10.75 11.10
N TRP A 31 3.43 10.71 10.84
CA TRP A 31 2.42 10.06 11.67
C TRP A 31 1.96 8.77 11.03
N GLY A 32 1.99 7.69 11.79
CA GLY A 32 1.66 6.35 11.31
C GLY A 32 0.36 5.85 11.89
N VAL A 33 -0.67 5.66 11.05
CA VAL A 33 -1.95 5.10 11.50
C VAL A 33 -2.02 3.62 11.20
N ALA A 34 -2.23 2.83 12.25
CA ALA A 34 -2.44 1.39 12.18
C ALA A 34 -3.16 0.89 13.45
N ARG A 35 -3.62 -0.36 13.43
CA ARG A 35 -4.17 -1.02 14.62
C ARG A 35 -3.09 -1.44 15.63
N TYR A 36 -1.86 -1.56 15.21
CA TYR A 36 -0.70 -2.01 16.02
C TYR A 36 -0.98 -3.29 16.82
N SER A 37 -1.70 -4.23 16.23
CA SER A 37 -2.14 -5.46 16.88
C SER A 37 -1.05 -6.52 17.02
N ALA A 38 0.05 -6.43 16.26
CA ALA A 38 1.18 -7.32 16.39
C ALA A 38 2.16 -6.80 17.45
N ASP A 39 2.66 -7.70 18.29
CA ASP A 39 3.63 -7.37 19.34
C ASP A 39 4.85 -6.64 18.78
N GLY A 40 5.26 -5.56 19.45
CA GLY A 40 6.40 -4.73 19.06
C GLY A 40 6.19 -3.90 17.80
N SER A 41 4.99 -3.90 17.19
CA SER A 41 4.74 -3.15 15.95
C SER A 41 4.74 -1.64 16.16
N ARG A 42 4.29 -1.18 17.33
CA ARG A 42 4.32 0.23 17.72
C ARG A 42 5.74 0.70 17.97
N GLU A 43 6.50 -0.05 18.74
CA GLU A 43 7.91 0.23 19.06
C GLU A 43 8.77 0.27 17.80
N ARG A 44 8.49 -0.60 16.81
CA ARG A 44 9.18 -0.55 15.51
C ARG A 44 8.89 0.74 14.74
N ALA A 45 7.67 1.26 14.82
CA ALA A 45 7.32 2.54 14.21
C ALA A 45 8.04 3.71 14.91
N GLU A 46 8.05 3.73 16.24
CA GLU A 46 8.76 4.74 17.04
C GLU A 46 10.26 4.72 16.77
N ALA A 47 10.86 3.53 16.64
CA ALA A 47 12.29 3.35 16.39
C ALA A 47 12.77 3.95 15.05
N ILE A 48 11.88 4.13 14.07
CA ILE A 48 12.19 4.78 12.79
C ILE A 48 11.78 6.26 12.76
N GLY A 49 11.39 6.86 13.90
CA GLY A 49 11.03 8.27 14.00
C GLY A 49 9.59 8.60 13.61
N VAL A 50 8.70 7.61 13.56
CA VAL A 50 7.27 7.80 13.26
C VAL A 50 6.48 7.97 14.55
N HIS A 51 5.51 8.90 14.57
CA HIS A 51 4.52 9.07 15.63
C HIS A 51 3.37 8.07 15.43
N PRO A 52 3.28 6.99 16.23
CA PRO A 52 2.24 5.99 16.04
C PRO A 52 0.89 6.45 16.59
N HIS A 53 -0.14 6.34 15.78
CA HIS A 53 -1.53 6.60 16.16
C HIS A 53 -2.38 5.35 15.94
N VAL A 54 -3.12 4.94 16.98
CA VAL A 54 -3.93 3.71 16.94
C VAL A 54 -5.32 4.03 16.42
N ALA A 55 -5.66 3.51 15.25
CA ALA A 55 -7.02 3.59 14.72
C ALA A 55 -7.31 2.42 13.76
N ASP A 56 -8.59 2.11 13.60
CA ASP A 56 -9.08 1.21 12.55
C ASP A 56 -9.64 2.05 11.40
N LEU A 57 -9.02 1.95 10.23
CA LEU A 57 -9.39 2.75 9.07
C LEU A 57 -10.80 2.46 8.55
N GLU A 58 -11.34 1.24 8.83
CA GLU A 58 -12.69 0.85 8.40
C GLU A 58 -13.80 1.63 9.10
N THR A 59 -13.51 2.25 10.25
CA THR A 59 -14.51 2.98 11.05
C THR A 59 -14.70 4.43 10.59
N GLY A 60 -13.68 5.04 10.02
CA GLY A 60 -13.64 6.48 9.74
C GLY A 60 -13.52 7.36 10.99
N ASP A 61 -13.46 6.75 12.17
CA ASP A 61 -13.18 7.44 13.43
C ASP A 61 -11.69 7.32 13.77
N TYR A 62 -11.00 8.43 13.70
CA TYR A 62 -9.56 8.51 13.96
C TYR A 62 -9.23 9.19 15.30
N GLY A 63 -10.25 9.47 16.14
CA GLY A 63 -10.08 10.07 17.46
C GLY A 63 -9.40 11.45 17.40
N ASP A 64 -8.32 11.60 18.13
CA ASP A 64 -7.52 12.83 18.24
C ASP A 64 -6.40 12.95 17.20
N LEU A 65 -6.45 12.16 16.12
CA LEU A 65 -5.49 12.28 15.02
C LEU A 65 -5.53 13.69 14.43
N PRO A 66 -4.38 14.40 14.29
CA PRO A 66 -4.34 15.72 13.67
C PRO A 66 -4.97 15.74 12.26
N THR A 67 -5.47 16.92 11.85
CA THR A 67 -6.08 17.14 10.53
C THR A 67 -5.26 18.07 9.65
N ASP A 68 -4.12 18.54 10.13
CA ASP A 68 -3.22 19.51 9.49
C ASP A 68 -2.08 18.85 8.72
N PHE A 69 -2.29 17.62 8.25
CA PHE A 69 -1.32 16.94 7.39
C PHE A 69 -1.17 17.64 6.06
N THR A 70 0.09 17.83 5.65
CA THR A 70 0.41 18.35 4.32
C THR A 70 0.39 17.26 3.25
N HIS A 71 0.64 16.00 3.63
CA HIS A 71 0.69 14.88 2.68
C HIS A 71 0.04 13.62 3.26
N LEU A 72 -0.62 12.86 2.38
CA LEU A 72 -1.19 11.54 2.69
C LEU A 72 -0.46 10.47 1.88
N VAL A 73 0.00 9.41 2.55
CA VAL A 73 0.58 8.21 1.93
C VAL A 73 -0.18 6.98 2.41
N HIS A 74 -0.98 6.38 1.54
CA HIS A 74 -1.90 5.31 1.92
C HIS A 74 -1.48 3.96 1.33
N PHE A 75 -0.84 3.12 2.17
CA PHE A 75 -0.44 1.74 1.83
C PHE A 75 -1.27 0.66 2.51
N ALA A 76 -2.11 1.02 3.48
CA ALA A 76 -2.93 0.02 4.15
C ALA A 76 -3.84 -0.70 3.14
N ALA A 77 -3.89 -2.02 3.25
CA ALA A 77 -4.77 -2.84 2.45
C ALA A 77 -5.16 -4.11 3.23
N TRP A 78 -6.40 -4.54 3.03
CA TRP A 78 -6.88 -5.82 3.50
C TRP A 78 -6.76 -6.87 2.38
N GLN A 79 -6.14 -8.01 2.72
CA GLN A 79 -5.95 -9.15 1.83
C GLN A 79 -6.43 -10.41 2.56
N GLY A 80 -7.73 -10.61 2.64
CA GLY A 80 -8.29 -11.80 3.28
C GLY A 80 -8.38 -12.99 2.33
N PRO A 81 -8.26 -14.22 2.84
CA PRO A 81 -8.38 -15.44 2.04
C PRO A 81 -9.83 -15.78 1.68
N ALA A 82 -10.80 -15.24 2.42
CA ALA A 82 -12.22 -15.49 2.19
C ALA A 82 -12.80 -14.55 1.13
N PRO A 83 -13.84 -14.95 0.39
CA PRO A 83 -14.52 -14.10 -0.58
C PRO A 83 -15.51 -13.13 0.13
N ASP A 84 -14.99 -12.37 1.10
CA ASP A 84 -15.73 -11.34 1.83
C ASP A 84 -15.62 -10.01 1.08
N PHE A 85 -16.47 -9.83 0.08
CA PHE A 85 -16.50 -8.64 -0.76
C PHE A 85 -16.87 -7.38 0.00
N ASP A 86 -17.83 -7.46 0.93
CA ASP A 86 -18.27 -6.30 1.73
C ASP A 86 -17.12 -5.76 2.58
N ARG A 87 -16.40 -6.65 3.25
CA ARG A 87 -15.25 -6.26 4.03
C ARG A 87 -14.11 -5.72 3.15
N ALA A 88 -13.84 -6.37 2.02
CA ALA A 88 -12.81 -5.91 1.10
C ALA A 88 -13.11 -4.49 0.59
N MET A 89 -14.37 -4.19 0.26
CA MET A 89 -14.78 -2.85 -0.17
C MET A 89 -14.67 -1.84 0.97
N ARG A 90 -15.15 -2.15 2.17
CA ARG A 90 -14.99 -1.25 3.32
C ARG A 90 -13.54 -0.95 3.62
N ALA A 91 -12.71 -1.99 3.74
CA ALA A 91 -11.32 -1.85 4.17
C ALA A 91 -10.42 -1.19 3.12
N ASN A 92 -10.63 -1.47 1.82
CA ASN A 92 -9.74 -0.98 0.77
C ASN A 92 -10.30 0.25 0.04
N ALA A 93 -11.60 0.28 -0.28
CA ALA A 93 -12.17 1.36 -1.07
C ALA A 93 -12.78 2.47 -0.19
N GLU A 94 -13.74 2.12 0.67
CA GLU A 94 -14.45 3.13 1.48
C GLU A 94 -13.54 3.80 2.49
N ALA A 95 -12.69 3.02 3.19
CA ALA A 95 -11.70 3.55 4.13
C ALA A 95 -10.73 4.53 3.46
N THR A 96 -10.37 4.33 2.18
CA THR A 96 -9.58 5.31 1.42
C THR A 96 -10.31 6.64 1.29
N GLY A 97 -11.61 6.61 0.98
CA GLY A 97 -12.41 7.83 0.88
C GLY A 97 -12.52 8.58 2.20
N LEU A 98 -12.75 7.86 3.30
CA LEU A 98 -12.82 8.42 4.64
C LEU A 98 -11.48 9.05 5.06
N LEU A 99 -10.37 8.38 4.76
CA LEU A 99 -9.03 8.88 5.06
C LEU A 99 -8.68 10.14 4.24
N MET A 100 -9.02 10.16 2.94
CA MET A 100 -8.85 11.34 2.09
C MET A 100 -9.71 12.52 2.59
N ALA A 101 -10.93 12.26 3.07
CA ALA A 101 -11.77 13.29 3.68
C ALA A 101 -11.16 13.85 4.97
N HIS A 102 -10.51 13.02 5.80
CA HIS A 102 -9.77 13.46 6.98
C HIS A 102 -8.58 14.36 6.59
N CYS A 103 -7.85 13.98 5.54
CA CYS A 103 -6.70 14.73 5.03
C CYS A 103 -7.08 15.76 3.93
N ARG A 104 -8.31 16.27 3.93
CA ARG A 104 -8.85 17.15 2.86
C ARG A 104 -8.07 18.44 2.62
N HIS A 105 -7.22 18.85 3.55
CA HIS A 105 -6.38 20.05 3.45
C HIS A 105 -4.93 19.72 3.06
N ALA A 106 -4.63 18.47 2.75
CA ALA A 106 -3.30 18.09 2.28
C ALA A 106 -2.99 18.70 0.91
N GLU A 107 -1.72 18.92 0.65
CA GLU A 107 -1.18 19.46 -0.61
C GLU A 107 -1.10 18.36 -1.69
N ALA A 108 -0.86 17.10 -1.26
CA ALA A 108 -0.83 15.94 -2.14
C ALA A 108 -1.17 14.64 -1.41
N ALA A 109 -1.63 13.65 -2.18
CA ALA A 109 -1.88 12.30 -1.69
C ALA A 109 -1.28 11.25 -2.63
N LEU A 110 -0.73 10.18 -2.05
CA LEU A 110 -0.35 8.96 -2.76
C LEU A 110 -1.18 7.80 -2.25
N ILE A 111 -1.93 7.18 -3.15
CA ILE A 111 -2.77 6.01 -2.87
C ILE A 111 -2.15 4.80 -3.57
N ALA A 112 -1.67 3.86 -2.77
CA ALA A 112 -1.13 2.62 -3.31
C ALA A 112 -2.24 1.74 -3.87
N SER A 113 -2.18 1.47 -5.16
CA SER A 113 -2.90 0.43 -5.87
C SER A 113 -1.96 -0.75 -6.12
N THR A 114 -2.26 -1.59 -7.06
CA THR A 114 -1.52 -2.82 -7.34
C THR A 114 -1.56 -3.14 -8.83
N ASN A 115 -0.52 -3.79 -9.34
CA ASN A 115 -0.52 -4.34 -10.69
C ASN A 115 -1.60 -5.41 -10.92
N THR A 116 -2.12 -6.02 -9.85
CA THR A 116 -3.18 -7.04 -9.96
C THR A 116 -4.53 -6.49 -10.40
N VAL A 117 -4.69 -5.16 -10.54
CA VAL A 117 -5.90 -4.55 -11.10
C VAL A 117 -6.00 -4.73 -12.62
N TYR A 118 -4.89 -5.01 -13.30
CA TYR A 118 -4.89 -5.21 -14.75
C TYR A 118 -5.51 -6.55 -15.12
N ARG A 119 -6.21 -6.56 -16.25
CA ARG A 119 -6.62 -7.81 -16.90
C ARG A 119 -5.36 -8.57 -17.34
N PRO A 120 -5.24 -9.88 -17.05
CA PRO A 120 -4.14 -10.69 -17.55
C PRO A 120 -4.04 -10.60 -19.09
N ASN A 121 -2.83 -10.43 -19.59
CA ASN A 121 -2.54 -10.45 -21.02
C ASN A 121 -2.15 -11.88 -21.46
N GLU A 122 -2.50 -12.24 -22.71
CA GLU A 122 -2.12 -13.53 -23.29
C GLU A 122 -0.60 -13.64 -23.51
N ASP A 123 0.06 -12.50 -23.80
CA ASP A 123 1.51 -12.41 -23.85
C ASP A 123 2.06 -12.21 -22.43
N PRO A 124 2.79 -13.19 -21.86
CA PRO A 124 3.35 -13.07 -20.52
C PRO A 124 4.45 -12.00 -20.41
N TRP A 125 4.99 -11.53 -21.53
CA TRP A 125 6.01 -10.48 -21.58
C TRP A 125 5.44 -9.08 -21.81
N HIS A 126 4.10 -8.96 -21.87
CA HIS A 126 3.45 -7.68 -22.04
C HIS A 126 3.82 -6.68 -20.92
N ALA A 127 4.40 -5.55 -21.31
CA ALA A 127 4.68 -4.46 -20.40
C ALA A 127 3.41 -3.59 -20.24
N TYR A 128 2.76 -3.71 -19.09
CA TYR A 128 1.52 -2.99 -18.81
C TYR A 128 1.70 -1.48 -18.78
N LEU A 129 0.78 -0.77 -19.42
CA LEU A 129 0.62 0.66 -19.38
C LEU A 129 -0.56 1.03 -18.47
N GLU A 130 -0.60 2.27 -17.97
CA GLU A 130 -1.68 2.76 -17.11
C GLU A 130 -3.05 2.76 -17.82
N THR A 131 -3.05 2.73 -19.14
CA THR A 131 -4.25 2.69 -20.01
C THR A 131 -4.75 1.30 -20.32
N ASP A 132 -4.00 0.26 -19.94
CA ASP A 132 -4.39 -1.12 -20.23
C ASP A 132 -5.68 -1.51 -19.48
N PRO A 133 -6.44 -2.47 -20.02
CA PRO A 133 -7.71 -2.92 -19.46
C PRO A 133 -7.58 -3.38 -18.02
N LEU A 134 -8.52 -2.99 -17.18
CA LEU A 134 -8.65 -3.43 -15.80
C LEU A 134 -9.72 -4.52 -15.67
N GLY A 135 -9.62 -5.27 -14.57
CA GLY A 135 -10.61 -6.26 -14.20
C GLY A 135 -10.19 -7.69 -14.49
N ASP A 136 -11.06 -8.63 -14.09
CA ASP A 136 -10.88 -10.08 -14.22
C ASP A 136 -9.59 -10.64 -13.58
N PRO A 137 -9.12 -10.07 -12.48
CA PRO A 137 -7.96 -10.60 -11.80
C PRO A 137 -8.37 -11.77 -10.92
N THR A 138 -7.74 -12.88 -11.12
CA THR A 138 -7.94 -14.06 -10.27
C THR A 138 -6.71 -14.30 -9.41
N ALA A 139 -6.80 -13.94 -8.15
CA ALA A 139 -5.84 -14.34 -7.14
C ALA A 139 -6.51 -15.32 -6.18
N PRO A 140 -6.35 -16.65 -6.35
CA PRO A 140 -7.06 -17.64 -5.53
C PRO A 140 -6.82 -17.49 -4.02
N HIS A 141 -5.66 -16.92 -3.63
CA HIS A 141 -5.31 -16.67 -2.22
C HIS A 141 -5.92 -15.39 -1.65
N SER A 142 -6.47 -14.51 -2.50
CA SER A 142 -7.14 -13.27 -2.11
C SER A 142 -8.14 -12.85 -3.18
N PRO A 143 -9.27 -13.54 -3.30
CA PRO A 143 -10.19 -13.41 -4.44
C PRO A 143 -10.85 -12.04 -4.55
N THR A 144 -10.93 -11.29 -3.45
CA THR A 144 -11.57 -9.96 -3.39
C THR A 144 -10.58 -8.80 -3.51
N TYR A 145 -9.28 -9.09 -3.46
CA TYR A 145 -8.25 -8.03 -3.37
C TYR A 145 -8.26 -7.13 -4.60
N ALA A 146 -8.09 -7.69 -5.77
CA ALA A 146 -7.95 -6.90 -6.98
C ALA A 146 -9.22 -6.09 -7.31
N VAL A 147 -10.42 -6.69 -7.15
CA VAL A 147 -11.68 -5.97 -7.37
C VAL A 147 -11.87 -4.81 -6.38
N SER A 148 -11.51 -5.01 -5.11
CA SER A 148 -11.57 -3.93 -4.11
C SER A 148 -10.53 -2.83 -4.36
N LYS A 149 -9.38 -3.16 -4.96
CA LYS A 149 -8.38 -2.17 -5.37
C LYS A 149 -8.83 -1.36 -6.60
N VAL A 150 -9.57 -1.97 -7.53
CA VAL A 150 -10.25 -1.23 -8.61
C VAL A 150 -11.29 -0.26 -8.01
N GLY A 151 -12.07 -0.72 -7.02
CA GLY A 151 -12.99 0.14 -6.26
C GLY A 151 -12.25 1.29 -5.55
N GLN A 152 -11.11 0.99 -4.93
CA GLN A 152 -10.25 2.00 -4.29
C GLN A 152 -9.81 3.09 -5.27
N GLU A 153 -9.34 2.71 -6.47
CA GLU A 153 -8.95 3.69 -7.49
C GLU A 153 -10.11 4.60 -7.90
N ALA A 154 -11.33 4.04 -8.03
CA ALA A 154 -12.52 4.82 -8.36
C ALA A 154 -12.87 5.82 -7.25
N VAL A 155 -12.82 5.40 -5.98
CA VAL A 155 -13.03 6.27 -4.81
C VAL A 155 -11.95 7.34 -4.74
N ALA A 156 -10.67 6.97 -4.86
CA ALA A 156 -9.55 7.92 -4.82
C ALA A 156 -9.67 9.00 -5.90
N ARG A 157 -10.00 8.63 -7.14
CA ARG A 157 -10.23 9.58 -8.25
C ARG A 157 -11.43 10.51 -8.00
N THR A 158 -12.48 9.99 -7.36
CA THR A 158 -13.66 10.79 -7.02
C THR A 158 -13.33 11.79 -5.93
N MET A 159 -12.66 11.33 -4.86
CA MET A 159 -12.25 12.21 -3.75
C MET A 159 -11.21 13.24 -4.17
N ALA A 160 -10.25 12.87 -5.03
CA ALA A 160 -9.28 13.81 -5.60
C ALA A 160 -9.98 15.01 -6.27
N ARG A 161 -11.00 14.74 -7.10
CA ARG A 161 -11.79 15.80 -7.75
C ARG A 161 -12.67 16.57 -6.77
N ALA A 162 -13.32 15.88 -5.85
CA ALA A 162 -14.26 16.51 -4.91
C ALA A 162 -13.56 17.42 -3.89
N LEU A 163 -12.32 17.11 -3.55
CA LEU A 163 -11.51 17.85 -2.57
C LEU A 163 -10.48 18.78 -3.21
N ASP A 164 -10.37 18.80 -4.55
CA ASP A 164 -9.27 19.46 -5.28
C ASP A 164 -7.89 19.06 -4.75
N LEU A 165 -7.73 17.78 -4.40
CA LEU A 165 -6.53 17.21 -3.81
C LEU A 165 -5.68 16.51 -4.88
N PRO A 166 -4.51 17.03 -5.25
CA PRO A 166 -3.56 16.34 -6.13
C PRO A 166 -3.28 14.94 -5.63
N THR A 167 -3.58 13.94 -6.45
CA THR A 167 -3.51 12.55 -6.00
C THR A 167 -2.83 11.66 -7.03
N THR A 168 -1.75 10.99 -6.61
CA THR A 168 -1.08 9.95 -7.36
C THR A 168 -1.66 8.59 -6.98
N ILE A 169 -2.07 7.78 -7.97
CA ILE A 169 -2.45 6.38 -7.77
C ILE A 169 -1.29 5.51 -8.26
N ALA A 170 -0.58 4.87 -7.33
CA ALA A 170 0.58 4.05 -7.64
C ALA A 170 0.21 2.57 -7.74
N ARG A 171 0.17 2.00 -8.95
CA ARG A 171 -0.03 0.56 -9.18
C ARG A 171 1.28 -0.19 -8.95
N ILE A 172 1.57 -0.46 -7.69
CA ILE A 172 2.82 -1.07 -7.27
C ILE A 172 2.81 -2.55 -7.67
N ASN A 173 3.94 -3.01 -8.24
CA ASN A 173 4.21 -4.41 -8.43
C ASN A 173 4.77 -5.02 -7.12
N ALA A 174 5.46 -6.13 -7.20
CA ALA A 174 6.02 -6.77 -6.02
C ALA A 174 7.27 -6.05 -5.51
N SER A 175 7.35 -5.83 -4.21
CA SER A 175 8.58 -5.39 -3.56
C SER A 175 9.27 -6.55 -2.84
N TYR A 176 10.56 -6.40 -2.57
CA TYR A 176 11.33 -7.33 -1.76
C TYR A 176 12.40 -6.59 -0.96
N GLY A 177 12.86 -7.21 0.10
CA GLY A 177 13.92 -6.71 0.97
C GLY A 177 13.89 -7.38 2.34
N PRO A 178 14.60 -6.84 3.33
CA PRO A 178 14.58 -7.36 4.70
C PRO A 178 13.20 -7.46 5.34
N ASN A 179 12.23 -6.65 4.89
CA ASN A 179 10.85 -6.68 5.40
C ASN A 179 9.96 -7.72 4.69
N GLY A 180 10.51 -8.55 3.79
CA GLY A 180 9.78 -9.63 3.13
C GLY A 180 9.79 -9.54 1.61
N GLY A 181 8.79 -10.17 1.00
CA GLY A 181 8.65 -10.30 -0.45
C GLY A 181 9.05 -11.69 -0.94
N LEU A 182 8.53 -12.05 -2.12
CA LEU A 182 8.68 -13.42 -2.64
C LEU A 182 10.13 -13.91 -2.70
N PRO A 183 11.11 -13.13 -3.17
CA PRO A 183 12.51 -13.56 -3.14
C PRO A 183 13.04 -13.84 -1.73
N ALA A 184 12.70 -12.99 -0.76
CA ALA A 184 13.13 -13.18 0.63
C ALA A 184 12.50 -14.45 1.21
N TYR A 185 11.20 -14.66 1.03
CA TYR A 185 10.50 -15.86 1.51
C TYR A 185 11.06 -17.15 0.89
N HIS A 186 11.47 -17.12 -0.38
CA HIS A 186 12.12 -18.26 -1.01
C HIS A 186 13.50 -18.53 -0.38
N CYS A 187 14.30 -17.49 -0.14
CA CYS A 187 15.59 -17.61 0.53
C CYS A 187 15.43 -18.19 1.94
N ASP A 188 14.46 -17.70 2.72
CA ASP A 188 14.19 -18.18 4.08
C ASP A 188 13.74 -19.64 4.06
N ALA A 189 12.86 -20.03 3.13
CA ALA A 189 12.43 -21.42 2.98
C ALA A 189 13.60 -22.35 2.64
N ILE A 190 14.46 -21.96 1.70
CA ILE A 190 15.65 -22.73 1.32
C ILE A 190 16.61 -22.83 2.50
N ALA A 191 16.87 -21.75 3.22
CA ALA A 191 17.74 -21.72 4.40
C ALA A 191 17.22 -22.62 5.52
N ALA A 192 15.89 -22.74 5.65
CA ALA A 192 15.23 -23.64 6.59
C ALA A 192 15.13 -25.11 6.10
N GLY A 193 15.65 -25.43 4.92
CA GLY A 193 15.58 -26.78 4.32
C GLY A 193 14.19 -27.12 3.77
N HIS A 194 13.34 -26.14 3.55
CA HIS A 194 12.01 -26.35 2.98
C HIS A 194 12.04 -26.25 1.44
N ALA A 195 11.18 -27.02 0.77
CA ALA A 195 11.01 -26.94 -0.66
C ALA A 195 10.27 -25.67 -1.06
N VAL A 196 10.74 -24.99 -2.11
CA VAL A 196 10.01 -23.90 -2.75
C VAL A 196 9.12 -24.47 -3.85
N LEU A 197 7.82 -24.27 -3.71
CA LEU A 197 6.84 -24.70 -4.70
C LEU A 197 6.66 -23.62 -5.76
N LEU A 198 7.07 -23.90 -6.99
CA LEU A 198 6.75 -23.07 -8.15
C LEU A 198 5.35 -23.41 -8.66
N ARG A 199 4.51 -22.41 -8.89
CA ARG A 199 3.11 -22.62 -9.30
C ARG A 199 2.96 -22.96 -10.76
N SER A 200 3.92 -22.59 -11.59
CA SER A 200 3.95 -22.91 -13.02
C SER A 200 5.35 -23.39 -13.42
N PRO A 201 5.46 -24.43 -14.29
CA PRO A 201 6.72 -24.81 -14.91
C PRO A 201 7.15 -23.84 -16.02
N ASP A 202 6.22 -23.01 -16.50
CA ASP A 202 6.46 -22.07 -17.58
C ASP A 202 7.19 -20.81 -17.08
N GLN A 203 7.80 -20.10 -18.01
CA GLN A 203 8.42 -18.81 -17.70
C GLN A 203 7.36 -17.85 -17.17
N SER A 204 7.62 -17.30 -15.99
CA SER A 204 6.75 -16.31 -15.36
C SER A 204 7.56 -15.03 -15.17
N PRO A 205 7.44 -14.05 -16.06
CA PRO A 205 8.09 -12.76 -15.89
C PRO A 205 7.70 -12.13 -14.58
N TYR A 206 8.68 -11.69 -13.83
CA TYR A 206 8.49 -11.07 -12.53
C TYR A 206 9.40 -9.85 -12.40
N SER A 207 8.82 -8.69 -12.15
CA SER A 207 9.54 -7.42 -12.05
C SER A 207 9.49 -6.88 -10.62
N PRO A 208 10.29 -7.44 -9.70
CA PRO A 208 10.33 -6.98 -8.32
C PRO A 208 11.19 -5.72 -8.21
N ILE A 209 10.84 -4.86 -7.24
CA ILE A 209 11.62 -3.69 -6.86
C ILE A 209 12.15 -3.85 -5.43
N HIS A 210 13.41 -3.47 -5.19
CA HIS A 210 13.93 -3.46 -3.83
C HIS A 210 13.22 -2.38 -2.99
N GLU A 211 13.01 -2.65 -1.70
CA GLU A 211 12.25 -1.74 -0.83
C GLU A 211 12.86 -0.34 -0.70
N ASP A 212 14.20 -0.22 -0.75
CA ASP A 212 14.86 1.09 -0.68
C ASP A 212 14.65 1.89 -1.99
N ASP A 213 14.68 1.21 -3.15
CA ASP A 213 14.42 1.84 -4.44
C ASP A 213 12.94 2.27 -4.54
N LEU A 214 12.02 1.44 -4.03
CA LEU A 214 10.61 1.81 -3.95
C LEU A 214 10.41 3.05 -3.08
N ALA A 215 11.04 3.10 -1.90
CA ALA A 215 10.95 4.26 -1.02
C ALA A 215 11.49 5.53 -1.68
N ALA A 216 12.60 5.42 -2.41
CA ALA A 216 13.18 6.53 -3.15
C ALA A 216 12.30 6.99 -4.33
N GLN A 217 11.55 6.07 -4.97
CA GLN A 217 10.62 6.41 -6.05
C GLN A 217 9.29 7.01 -5.54
N VAL A 218 8.85 6.64 -4.33
CA VAL A 218 7.62 7.20 -3.74
C VAL A 218 7.78 8.67 -3.38
N ALA A 219 8.94 9.06 -2.85
CA ALA A 219 9.16 10.42 -2.36
C ALA A 219 8.93 11.54 -3.41
N PRO A 220 9.38 11.44 -4.68
CA PRO A 220 9.11 12.47 -5.69
C PRO A 220 7.67 12.45 -6.24
N LEU A 221 6.84 11.48 -5.87
CA LEU A 221 5.42 11.41 -6.26
C LEU A 221 4.50 12.15 -5.27
N LEU A 222 5.07 12.67 -4.20
CA LEU A 222 4.45 13.52 -3.18
C LEU A 222 4.80 14.98 -3.44
#